data_cd69bcb72a9eb46170dcdc2219059720
#
_entry.id   cd69bcb72a9eb46170dcdc2219059720
#
_cell.length_a   1.000
_cell.length_b   1.000
_cell.length_c   1.000
_cell.angle_alpha   90.00
_cell.angle_beta   90.00
_cell.angle_gamma   90.00
#
_symmetry.space_group_name_H-M   'P 1'
#
loop_
_entity.id
_entity.type
_entity.pdbx_description
1 polymer ?
#
loop_
_entity_poly.entity_id
_entity_poly.type
_entity_poly.pdbx_seq_one_letter_code
_entity_poly.pdbx_strand_id
1 'polypeptide(L)'
;MCHVHAYEYFGGVTRLLVPDNLKTGITSNTRYETQLNESYRDMAEYYGTAIVPARVRKPQDKGLVENSVGFTTTWITAALRDRRFFSFAEVREAVSERLEVINTTQFQKRPGSRRDAYLSEEKEFMLPLPKYPYELAVWKQAKVGNDYLISDGLNKYSVPFDLIGEQVQIRLTKNMVEVYFKGSRITSHKRLGKFSIQPVVRTEHMPSKHREYLKYNADEFRMWSKDIGSSTDEVVRYFLTSGSAPEQGYKACVSLKSLCKRYGKKRLEAACERMLAFSSSPSVRTISTILKNSKEEKRVAEETDNSNKYGITRGAAYWKKGGDGND
;
A
#
# COMPACT_ATOMS: atom_id res chain seq x y z
N MET A 1 5.47 -13.49 -22.48
CA MET A 1 4.78 -12.81 -23.61
C MET A 1 4.56 -13.71 -24.81
N CYS A 2 5.48 -14.64 -25.20
CA CYS A 2 5.28 -15.52 -26.37
C CYS A 2 3.98 -16.34 -26.32
N HIS A 3 3.62 -16.90 -25.15
CA HIS A 3 2.36 -17.65 -24.99
C HIS A 3 1.11 -16.79 -25.20
N VAL A 4 1.13 -15.55 -24.72
CA VAL A 4 0.02 -14.60 -24.92
C VAL A 4 -0.21 -14.37 -26.42
N HIS A 5 0.84 -14.07 -27.16
CA HIS A 5 0.74 -13.89 -28.62
C HIS A 5 0.36 -15.18 -29.36
N ALA A 6 0.79 -16.35 -28.87
CA ALA A 6 0.36 -17.63 -29.43
C ALA A 6 -1.14 -17.85 -29.24
N TYR A 7 -1.68 -17.58 -28.05
CA TYR A 7 -3.12 -17.69 -27.78
C TYR A 7 -3.94 -16.70 -28.62
N GLU A 8 -3.46 -15.47 -28.78
CA GLU A 8 -4.06 -14.47 -29.68
C GLU A 8 -4.05 -14.93 -31.12
N TYR A 9 -2.93 -15.48 -31.60
CA TYR A 9 -2.79 -16.00 -32.97
C TYR A 9 -3.75 -17.15 -33.26
N PHE A 10 -3.87 -18.11 -32.33
CA PHE A 10 -4.79 -19.24 -32.46
C PHE A 10 -6.25 -18.87 -32.18
N GLY A 11 -6.51 -17.73 -31.58
CA GLY A 11 -7.86 -17.30 -31.21
C GLY A 11 -8.49 -18.17 -30.12
N GLY A 12 -7.67 -18.74 -29.23
CA GLY A 12 -8.09 -19.59 -28.13
C GLY A 12 -6.93 -20.02 -27.24
N VAL A 13 -7.25 -20.66 -26.11
CA VAL A 13 -6.28 -21.12 -25.11
C VAL A 13 -6.28 -22.65 -25.05
N THR A 14 -5.11 -23.25 -25.07
CA THR A 14 -4.95 -24.70 -24.88
C THR A 14 -5.25 -25.09 -23.44
N ARG A 15 -5.90 -26.23 -23.22
CA ARG A 15 -6.17 -26.75 -21.88
C ARG A 15 -4.89 -27.17 -21.15
N LEU A 16 -3.92 -27.67 -21.91
CA LEU A 16 -2.61 -28.09 -21.40
C LEU A 16 -1.50 -27.32 -22.12
N LEU A 17 -0.53 -26.88 -21.36
CA LEU A 17 0.68 -26.25 -21.83
C LEU A 17 1.88 -27.09 -21.40
N VAL A 18 2.62 -27.65 -22.37
CA VAL A 18 3.77 -28.53 -22.11
C VAL A 18 5.06 -27.78 -22.44
N PRO A 19 5.59 -26.98 -21.49
CA PRO A 19 6.83 -26.26 -21.73
C PRO A 19 8.04 -27.16 -21.61
N ASP A 20 9.17 -26.67 -22.12
CA ASP A 20 10.48 -27.21 -21.76
C ASP A 20 10.86 -26.86 -20.32
N ASN A 21 11.77 -27.64 -19.73
CA ASN A 21 12.31 -27.40 -18.40
C ASN A 21 13.25 -26.17 -18.37
N LEU A 22 12.81 -25.05 -18.94
CA LEU A 22 13.54 -23.80 -18.92
C LEU A 22 13.47 -23.17 -17.52
N LYS A 23 14.60 -22.80 -16.96
CA LYS A 23 14.70 -22.13 -15.63
C LYS A 23 13.85 -20.86 -15.53
N THR A 24 13.54 -20.22 -16.64
CA THR A 24 12.67 -19.03 -16.70
C THR A 24 11.19 -19.35 -16.44
N GLY A 25 10.75 -20.57 -16.70
CA GLY A 25 9.37 -21.01 -16.44
C GLY A 25 9.25 -21.96 -15.24
N ILE A 26 10.31 -22.73 -14.99
CA ILE A 26 10.33 -23.78 -13.97
C ILE A 26 11.53 -23.55 -13.06
N THR A 27 11.28 -23.24 -11.82
CA THR A 27 12.34 -22.95 -10.82
C THR A 27 13.02 -24.25 -10.37
N SER A 28 12.25 -25.32 -10.22
CA SER A 28 12.72 -26.66 -9.87
C SER A 28 11.78 -27.71 -10.46
N ASN A 29 12.35 -28.75 -11.06
CA ASN A 29 11.60 -29.92 -11.55
C ASN A 29 12.31 -31.19 -11.09
N THR A 30 11.74 -31.84 -10.08
CA THR A 30 12.17 -33.13 -9.59
C THR A 30 11.18 -34.21 -10.02
N ARG A 31 11.51 -35.48 -9.77
CA ARG A 31 10.61 -36.63 -10.11
C ARG A 31 9.27 -36.57 -9.36
N TYR A 32 9.22 -35.82 -8.24
CA TYR A 32 8.07 -35.77 -7.32
C TYR A 32 7.43 -34.39 -7.19
N GLU A 33 8.14 -33.31 -7.54
CA GLU A 33 7.67 -31.96 -7.36
C GLU A 33 8.18 -31.03 -8.46
N THR A 34 7.28 -30.20 -9.00
CA THR A 34 7.58 -29.16 -9.98
C THR A 34 7.25 -27.83 -9.37
N GLN A 35 8.26 -26.96 -9.23
CA GLN A 35 8.08 -25.59 -8.80
C GLN A 35 8.07 -24.68 -10.02
N LEU A 36 6.93 -24.07 -10.31
CA LEU A 36 6.76 -23.12 -11.38
C LEU A 36 7.20 -21.72 -10.92
N ASN A 37 7.74 -20.94 -11.86
CA ASN A 37 7.91 -19.50 -11.64
C ASN A 37 6.55 -18.86 -11.36
N GLU A 38 6.45 -18.01 -10.33
CA GLU A 38 5.19 -17.37 -9.91
C GLU A 38 4.51 -16.61 -11.06
N SER A 39 5.26 -15.87 -11.86
CA SER A 39 4.70 -15.15 -13.01
C SER A 39 4.17 -16.08 -14.11
N TYR A 40 4.76 -17.26 -14.25
CA TYR A 40 4.31 -18.26 -15.21
C TYR A 40 3.04 -18.97 -14.73
N ARG A 41 2.96 -19.28 -13.45
CA ARG A 41 1.75 -19.79 -12.81
C ARG A 41 0.61 -18.79 -12.88
N ASP A 42 0.86 -17.52 -12.54
CA ASP A 42 -0.11 -16.42 -12.63
C ASP A 42 -0.70 -16.28 -14.05
N MET A 43 0.16 -16.40 -15.08
CA MET A 43 -0.30 -16.43 -16.48
C MET A 43 -1.20 -17.64 -16.78
N ALA A 44 -0.80 -18.82 -16.31
CA ALA A 44 -1.57 -20.03 -16.56
C ALA A 44 -2.93 -20.01 -15.86
N GLU A 45 -2.97 -19.54 -14.62
CA GLU A 45 -4.21 -19.34 -13.86
C GLU A 45 -5.13 -18.31 -14.56
N TYR A 46 -4.56 -17.22 -15.08
CA TYR A 46 -5.32 -16.20 -15.82
C TYR A 46 -6.01 -16.75 -17.07
N TYR A 47 -5.33 -17.63 -17.80
CA TYR A 47 -5.87 -18.26 -19.01
C TYR A 47 -6.64 -19.56 -18.77
N GLY A 48 -6.62 -20.09 -17.54
CA GLY A 48 -7.25 -21.37 -17.20
C GLY A 48 -6.56 -22.59 -17.84
N THR A 49 -5.25 -22.48 -18.15
CA THR A 49 -4.44 -23.57 -18.73
C THR A 49 -3.63 -24.28 -17.65
N ALA A 50 -3.52 -25.60 -17.73
CA ALA A 50 -2.67 -26.35 -16.83
C ALA A 50 -1.25 -26.50 -17.43
N ILE A 51 -0.23 -26.21 -16.60
CA ILE A 51 1.17 -26.40 -16.99
C ILE A 51 1.62 -27.81 -16.61
N VAL A 52 2.01 -28.60 -17.60
CA VAL A 52 2.54 -29.95 -17.41
C VAL A 52 3.95 -29.99 -18.02
N PRO A 53 5.01 -29.82 -17.23
CA PRO A 53 6.37 -29.83 -17.76
C PRO A 53 6.72 -31.16 -18.42
N ALA A 54 7.50 -31.10 -19.49
CA ALA A 54 8.03 -32.31 -20.15
C ALA A 54 8.88 -33.12 -19.17
N ARG A 55 8.85 -34.45 -19.33
CA ARG A 55 9.62 -35.35 -18.47
C ARG A 55 11.11 -35.08 -18.57
N VAL A 56 11.77 -35.07 -17.41
CA VAL A 56 13.23 -34.89 -17.35
C VAL A 56 13.95 -36.02 -18.05
N ARG A 57 14.92 -35.73 -18.93
CA ARG A 57 15.76 -36.68 -19.68
C ARG A 57 15.01 -37.62 -20.64
N LYS A 58 13.85 -37.18 -21.17
CA LYS A 58 13.17 -37.90 -22.26
C LYS A 58 13.00 -37.03 -23.49
N PRO A 59 14.04 -36.89 -24.34
CA PRO A 59 14.00 -36.04 -25.52
C PRO A 59 12.95 -36.45 -26.56
N GLN A 60 12.59 -37.75 -26.57
CA GLN A 60 11.58 -38.28 -27.49
C GLN A 60 10.18 -37.67 -27.31
N ASP A 61 9.86 -37.14 -26.13
CA ASP A 61 8.57 -36.48 -25.88
C ASP A 61 8.40 -35.18 -26.71
N LYS A 62 9.49 -34.67 -27.30
CA LYS A 62 9.50 -33.40 -28.05
C LYS A 62 9.97 -33.48 -29.50
N GLY A 63 10.32 -34.65 -29.96
CA GLY A 63 10.87 -34.82 -31.33
C GLY A 63 10.01 -34.20 -32.42
N LEU A 64 8.69 -34.22 -32.29
CA LEU A 64 7.76 -33.59 -33.25
C LEU A 64 7.84 -32.07 -33.19
N VAL A 65 7.94 -31.48 -32.01
CA VAL A 65 8.03 -30.02 -31.86
C VAL A 65 9.36 -29.50 -32.34
N GLU A 66 10.47 -30.14 -31.99
CA GLU A 66 11.81 -29.77 -32.41
C GLU A 66 11.97 -29.86 -33.93
N ASN A 67 11.47 -30.94 -34.57
CA ASN A 67 11.47 -31.08 -36.01
C ASN A 67 10.62 -30.01 -36.67
N SER A 68 9.43 -29.68 -36.13
CA SER A 68 8.56 -28.65 -36.69
C SER A 68 9.18 -27.25 -36.60
N VAL A 69 9.81 -26.93 -35.48
CA VAL A 69 10.53 -25.66 -35.27
C VAL A 69 11.71 -25.58 -36.23
N GLY A 70 12.53 -26.63 -36.33
CA GLY A 70 13.66 -26.70 -37.25
C GLY A 70 13.24 -26.50 -38.71
N PHE A 71 12.21 -27.22 -39.17
CA PHE A 71 11.64 -27.06 -40.51
C PHE A 71 11.14 -25.64 -40.76
N THR A 72 10.31 -25.11 -39.88
CA THR A 72 9.71 -23.78 -40.05
C THR A 72 10.78 -22.67 -40.09
N THR A 73 11.76 -22.76 -39.16
CA THR A 73 12.87 -21.81 -39.12
C THR A 73 13.69 -21.85 -40.38
N THR A 74 14.07 -23.02 -40.87
CA THR A 74 14.84 -23.19 -42.12
C THR A 74 14.08 -22.63 -43.30
N TRP A 75 12.79 -22.92 -43.43
CA TRP A 75 11.95 -22.46 -44.52
C TRP A 75 11.81 -20.93 -44.56
N ILE A 76 11.57 -20.32 -43.40
CA ILE A 76 11.42 -18.87 -43.28
C ILE A 76 12.77 -18.18 -43.56
N THR A 77 13.86 -18.65 -42.95
CA THR A 77 15.18 -18.03 -43.09
C THR A 77 15.70 -18.17 -44.55
N ALA A 78 15.47 -19.31 -45.21
CA ALA A 78 15.82 -19.50 -46.59
C ALA A 78 15.05 -18.55 -47.51
N ALA A 79 13.75 -18.37 -47.29
CA ALA A 79 12.90 -17.49 -48.10
C ALA A 79 13.21 -16.00 -47.91
N LEU A 80 13.76 -15.62 -46.77
CA LEU A 80 14.06 -14.22 -46.41
C LEU A 80 15.55 -13.88 -46.54
N ARG A 81 16.42 -14.82 -46.91
CA ARG A 81 17.87 -14.68 -46.90
C ARG A 81 18.38 -13.49 -47.71
N ASP A 82 17.79 -13.21 -48.88
CA ASP A 82 18.23 -12.16 -49.77
C ASP A 82 17.49 -10.83 -49.58
N ARG A 83 16.55 -10.77 -48.62
CA ARG A 83 15.83 -9.53 -48.23
C ARG A 83 16.62 -8.70 -47.24
N ARG A 84 16.65 -7.38 -47.43
CA ARG A 84 17.19 -6.43 -46.46
C ARG A 84 16.04 -5.79 -45.71
N PHE A 85 16.17 -5.66 -44.37
CA PHE A 85 15.18 -5.09 -43.46
C PHE A 85 15.79 -3.89 -42.76
N PHE A 86 15.00 -2.83 -42.61
CA PHE A 86 15.42 -1.59 -41.97
C PHE A 86 14.77 -1.44 -40.57
N SER A 87 13.80 -2.28 -40.24
CA SER A 87 13.13 -2.28 -38.92
C SER A 87 12.72 -3.68 -38.50
N PHE A 88 12.58 -3.87 -37.18
CA PHE A 88 12.00 -5.12 -36.64
C PHE A 88 10.53 -5.33 -37.05
N ALA A 89 9.81 -4.25 -37.34
CA ALA A 89 8.43 -4.34 -37.81
C ALA A 89 8.37 -5.03 -39.19
N GLU A 90 9.22 -4.62 -40.13
CA GLU A 90 9.33 -5.25 -41.44
C GLU A 90 9.72 -6.73 -41.36
N VAL A 91 10.68 -7.08 -40.48
CA VAL A 91 11.04 -8.50 -40.25
C VAL A 91 9.84 -9.28 -39.75
N ARG A 92 9.10 -8.74 -38.80
CA ARG A 92 7.92 -9.42 -38.21
C ARG A 92 6.84 -9.65 -39.26
N GLU A 93 6.56 -8.67 -40.11
CA GLU A 93 5.58 -8.77 -41.17
C GLU A 93 5.99 -9.84 -42.20
N ALA A 94 7.24 -9.80 -42.64
CA ALA A 94 7.76 -10.79 -43.59
C ALA A 94 7.76 -12.22 -43.01
N VAL A 95 8.08 -12.39 -41.77
CA VAL A 95 7.99 -13.68 -41.05
C VAL A 95 6.54 -14.16 -41.00
N SER A 96 5.59 -13.26 -40.65
CA SER A 96 4.17 -13.60 -40.60
C SER A 96 3.61 -14.03 -41.96
N GLU A 97 3.97 -13.32 -43.03
CA GLU A 97 3.61 -13.71 -44.42
C GLU A 97 4.10 -15.13 -44.78
N ARG A 98 5.35 -15.44 -44.42
CA ARG A 98 5.93 -16.77 -44.68
C ARG A 98 5.30 -17.86 -43.83
N LEU A 99 4.97 -17.54 -42.58
CA LEU A 99 4.26 -18.46 -41.70
C LEU A 99 2.86 -18.80 -42.26
N GLU A 100 2.12 -17.82 -42.76
CA GLU A 100 0.83 -18.06 -43.43
C GLU A 100 0.98 -18.97 -44.67
N VAL A 101 2.00 -18.79 -45.50
CA VAL A 101 2.28 -19.69 -46.60
C VAL A 101 2.50 -21.12 -46.11
N ILE A 102 3.28 -21.33 -45.05
CA ILE A 102 3.52 -22.66 -44.49
C ILE A 102 2.21 -23.28 -43.97
N ASN A 103 1.36 -22.50 -43.30
CA ASN A 103 0.12 -22.98 -42.73
C ASN A 103 -0.98 -23.29 -43.75
N THR A 104 -0.98 -22.59 -44.88
CA THR A 104 -1.95 -22.79 -45.97
C THR A 104 -1.49 -23.75 -47.07
N THR A 105 -0.20 -24.11 -47.07
CA THR A 105 0.33 -25.08 -48.03
C THR A 105 -0.30 -26.46 -47.84
N GLN A 106 -0.79 -27.06 -48.92
CA GLN A 106 -1.40 -28.38 -48.92
C GLN A 106 -0.42 -29.46 -48.50
N PHE A 107 -0.91 -30.42 -47.70
CA PHE A 107 -0.12 -31.58 -47.34
C PHE A 107 0.17 -32.47 -48.55
N GLN A 108 1.35 -33.07 -48.57
CA GLN A 108 1.73 -33.98 -49.68
C GLN A 108 1.02 -35.34 -49.66
N LYS A 109 0.66 -35.81 -48.45
CA LYS A 109 0.18 -37.19 -48.23
C LYS A 109 -1.26 -37.27 -47.72
N ARG A 110 -1.91 -36.13 -47.43
CA ARG A 110 -3.32 -36.07 -47.00
C ARG A 110 -3.96 -34.79 -47.58
N PRO A 111 -5.29 -34.75 -47.77
CA PRO A 111 -5.96 -33.52 -48.19
C PRO A 111 -5.91 -32.45 -47.08
N GLY A 112 -6.01 -31.18 -47.52
CA GLY A 112 -6.02 -30.02 -46.66
C GLY A 112 -4.64 -29.49 -46.28
N SER A 113 -4.62 -28.45 -45.50
CA SER A 113 -3.44 -27.75 -44.98
C SER A 113 -3.36 -27.85 -43.43
N ARG A 114 -2.28 -27.31 -42.86
CA ARG A 114 -2.19 -27.20 -41.36
C ARG A 114 -3.32 -26.36 -40.81
N ARG A 115 -3.69 -25.29 -41.52
CA ARG A 115 -4.78 -24.41 -41.13
C ARG A 115 -6.12 -25.13 -41.14
N ASP A 116 -6.39 -25.92 -42.17
CA ASP A 116 -7.63 -26.68 -42.28
C ASP A 116 -7.74 -27.73 -41.17
N ALA A 117 -6.67 -28.45 -40.87
CA ALA A 117 -6.61 -29.40 -39.78
C ALA A 117 -6.87 -28.72 -38.42
N TYR A 118 -6.22 -27.58 -38.18
CA TYR A 118 -6.46 -26.81 -36.97
C TYR A 118 -7.92 -26.40 -36.82
N LEU A 119 -8.52 -25.84 -37.88
CA LEU A 119 -9.89 -25.34 -37.82
C LEU A 119 -10.94 -26.45 -37.65
N SER A 120 -10.71 -27.62 -38.26
CA SER A 120 -11.64 -28.75 -38.23
C SER A 120 -11.48 -29.67 -37.02
N GLU A 121 -10.26 -29.84 -36.49
CA GLU A 121 -9.93 -30.87 -35.54
C GLU A 121 -9.60 -30.31 -34.13
N GLU A 122 -9.07 -29.07 -34.01
CA GLU A 122 -8.49 -28.59 -32.78
C GLU A 122 -9.22 -27.37 -32.18
N LYS A 123 -9.70 -26.46 -33.04
CA LYS A 123 -10.21 -25.16 -32.60
C LYS A 123 -11.38 -25.25 -31.64
N GLU A 124 -12.28 -26.20 -31.82
CA GLU A 124 -13.47 -26.40 -30.95
C GLU A 124 -13.12 -26.82 -29.51
N PHE A 125 -11.94 -27.45 -29.33
CA PHE A 125 -11.45 -27.88 -28.01
C PHE A 125 -10.70 -26.81 -27.22
N MET A 126 -10.43 -25.66 -27.86
CA MET A 126 -9.75 -24.56 -27.18
C MET A 126 -10.69 -23.81 -26.23
N LEU A 127 -10.13 -23.32 -25.13
CA LEU A 127 -10.83 -22.43 -24.21
C LEU A 127 -10.94 -21.04 -24.84
N PRO A 128 -12.01 -20.29 -24.53
CA PRO A 128 -12.18 -18.93 -25.04
C PRO A 128 -11.08 -18.00 -24.50
N LEU A 129 -10.68 -17.04 -25.32
CA LEU A 129 -9.78 -15.98 -24.90
C LEU A 129 -10.45 -15.06 -23.87
N PRO A 130 -9.75 -14.68 -22.81
CA PRO A 130 -10.18 -13.59 -21.95
C PRO A 130 -10.35 -12.29 -22.72
N LYS A 131 -11.24 -11.41 -22.24
CA LYS A 131 -11.52 -10.10 -22.86
C LYS A 131 -10.27 -9.22 -23.03
N TYR A 132 -9.32 -9.34 -22.13
CA TYR A 132 -8.07 -8.59 -22.13
C TYR A 132 -6.88 -9.57 -22.15
N PRO A 133 -5.76 -9.22 -22.79
CA PRO A 133 -4.56 -10.04 -22.73
C PRO A 133 -3.94 -10.01 -21.31
N TYR A 134 -3.26 -11.08 -20.95
CA TYR A 134 -2.51 -11.14 -19.70
C TYR A 134 -1.40 -10.09 -19.65
N GLU A 135 -1.39 -9.30 -18.60
CA GLU A 135 -0.32 -8.34 -18.31
C GLU A 135 0.76 -9.01 -17.44
N LEU A 136 1.99 -9.07 -18.00
CA LEU A 136 3.12 -9.67 -17.29
C LEU A 136 3.35 -8.97 -15.96
N ALA A 137 3.36 -9.74 -14.90
CA ALA A 137 3.61 -9.28 -13.55
C ALA A 137 4.92 -9.84 -12.97
N VAL A 138 5.55 -9.05 -12.12
CA VAL A 138 6.69 -9.48 -11.30
C VAL A 138 6.20 -9.60 -9.86
N TRP A 139 6.42 -10.76 -9.28
CA TRP A 139 6.10 -11.02 -7.88
C TRP A 139 7.29 -10.73 -6.99
N LYS A 140 7.04 -10.02 -5.88
CA LYS A 140 8.03 -9.69 -4.85
C LYS A 140 7.43 -9.88 -3.47
N GLN A 141 8.26 -10.17 -2.50
CA GLN A 141 7.89 -10.11 -1.09
C GLN A 141 8.32 -8.77 -0.50
N ALA A 142 7.49 -8.21 0.38
CA ALA A 142 7.82 -7.01 1.14
C ALA A 142 7.29 -7.13 2.56
N LYS A 143 8.03 -6.57 3.50
CA LYS A 143 7.57 -6.39 4.88
C LYS A 143 6.86 -5.05 5.01
N VAL A 144 5.71 -5.03 5.64
CA VAL A 144 4.96 -3.80 5.91
C VAL A 144 5.66 -3.01 7.00
N GLY A 145 5.99 -1.76 6.69
CA GLY A 145 6.62 -0.84 7.63
C GLY A 145 5.68 -0.37 8.75
N ASN A 146 6.26 0.24 9.81
CA ASN A 146 5.48 0.85 10.90
C ASN A 146 4.63 2.04 10.41
N ASP A 147 4.96 2.57 9.24
CA ASP A 147 4.23 3.60 8.51
C ASP A 147 3.10 3.04 7.62
N TYR A 148 2.75 1.74 7.78
CA TYR A 148 1.79 0.98 6.95
C TYR A 148 2.06 1.11 5.44
N LEU A 149 3.33 1.29 5.05
CA LEU A 149 3.77 1.38 3.66
C LEU A 149 4.59 0.16 3.26
N ILE A 150 4.48 -0.18 1.99
CA ILE A 150 5.34 -1.12 1.27
C ILE A 150 6.05 -0.40 0.13
N SER A 151 7.16 -0.95 -0.37
CA SER A 151 7.88 -0.39 -1.51
C SER A 151 7.90 -1.37 -2.70
N ASP A 152 7.67 -0.85 -3.90
CA ASP A 152 7.90 -1.59 -5.15
C ASP A 152 9.38 -1.59 -5.59
N GLY A 153 10.25 -0.91 -4.83
CA GLY A 153 11.66 -0.65 -5.12
C GLY A 153 11.93 0.77 -5.60
N LEU A 154 10.91 1.51 -6.02
CA LEU A 154 11.00 2.90 -6.47
C LEU A 154 10.10 3.83 -5.64
N ASN A 155 8.87 3.43 -5.40
CA ASN A 155 7.85 4.22 -4.71
C ASN A 155 7.25 3.46 -3.53
N LYS A 156 6.57 4.19 -2.66
CA LYS A 156 5.87 3.62 -1.49
C LYS A 156 4.36 3.68 -1.65
N TYR A 157 3.67 2.64 -1.20
CA TYR A 157 2.23 2.45 -1.31
C TYR A 157 1.65 1.98 0.03
N SER A 158 0.50 2.52 0.41
CA SER A 158 -0.12 2.14 1.68
C SER A 158 -0.84 0.79 1.60
N VAL A 159 -0.81 0.07 2.70
CA VAL A 159 -1.61 -1.14 2.95
C VAL A 159 -2.39 -0.96 4.24
N PRO A 160 -3.44 -1.75 4.52
CA PRO A 160 -4.16 -1.66 5.77
C PRO A 160 -3.21 -1.74 6.98
N PHE A 161 -3.39 -0.85 7.94
CA PHE A 161 -2.51 -0.71 9.11
C PHE A 161 -2.45 -1.97 9.98
N ASP A 162 -3.49 -2.81 9.93
CA ASP A 162 -3.56 -4.10 10.64
C ASP A 162 -2.46 -5.09 10.19
N LEU A 163 -1.84 -4.83 9.04
CA LEU A 163 -0.76 -5.66 8.49
C LEU A 163 0.64 -5.14 8.84
N ILE A 164 0.77 -4.17 9.73
CA ILE A 164 2.09 -3.68 10.16
C ILE A 164 2.94 -4.82 10.72
N GLY A 165 4.16 -4.96 10.19
CA GLY A 165 5.12 -5.99 10.57
C GLY A 165 4.95 -7.31 9.82
N GLU A 166 3.83 -7.55 9.14
CA GLU A 166 3.56 -8.75 8.35
C GLU A 166 4.34 -8.75 7.02
N GLN A 167 4.56 -9.95 6.51
CA GLN A 167 5.08 -10.15 5.16
C GLN A 167 3.93 -10.29 4.16
N VAL A 168 3.98 -9.48 3.10
CA VAL A 168 2.99 -9.47 2.03
C VAL A 168 3.65 -9.77 0.68
N GLN A 169 2.90 -10.34 -0.24
CA GLN A 169 3.30 -10.51 -1.62
C GLN A 169 2.82 -9.32 -2.45
N ILE A 170 3.68 -8.82 -3.32
CA ILE A 170 3.38 -7.70 -4.22
C ILE A 170 3.43 -8.22 -5.64
N ARG A 171 2.34 -8.06 -6.37
CA ARG A 171 2.25 -8.30 -7.81
C ARG A 171 2.39 -6.97 -8.54
N LEU A 172 3.47 -6.81 -9.28
CA LEU A 172 3.82 -5.60 -9.99
C LEU A 172 3.60 -5.79 -11.50
N THR A 173 2.62 -5.10 -12.04
CA THR A 173 2.45 -4.97 -13.49
C THR A 173 3.04 -3.64 -13.99
N LYS A 174 2.91 -3.35 -15.27
CA LYS A 174 3.34 -2.07 -15.84
C LYS A 174 2.62 -0.89 -15.17
N ASN A 175 1.32 -1.05 -14.87
CA ASN A 175 0.42 0.03 -14.47
C ASN A 175 -0.12 -0.11 -13.03
N MET A 176 -0.01 -1.30 -12.41
CA MET A 176 -0.63 -1.60 -11.13
C MET A 176 0.36 -2.21 -10.13
N VAL A 177 0.13 -1.90 -8.87
CA VAL A 177 0.72 -2.55 -7.70
C VAL A 177 -0.42 -3.21 -6.95
N GLU A 178 -0.45 -4.53 -6.92
CA GLU A 178 -1.44 -5.30 -6.18
C GLU A 178 -0.76 -5.98 -4.99
N VAL A 179 -1.41 -5.96 -3.85
CA VAL A 179 -0.87 -6.51 -2.61
C VAL A 179 -1.73 -7.68 -2.16
N TYR A 180 -1.06 -8.79 -1.86
CA TYR A 180 -1.68 -10.03 -1.43
C TYR A 180 -1.16 -10.43 -0.04
N PHE A 181 -2.07 -10.91 0.80
CA PHE A 181 -1.76 -11.48 2.09
C PHE A 181 -2.52 -12.80 2.25
N LYS A 182 -1.78 -13.89 2.56
CA LYS A 182 -2.33 -15.25 2.68
C LYS A 182 -3.17 -15.67 1.46
N GLY A 183 -2.70 -15.34 0.24
CA GLY A 183 -3.36 -15.68 -1.02
C GLY A 183 -4.53 -14.77 -1.42
N SER A 184 -4.96 -13.86 -0.56
CA SER A 184 -6.06 -12.92 -0.86
C SER A 184 -5.53 -11.53 -1.23
N ARG A 185 -6.10 -10.91 -2.26
CA ARG A 185 -5.77 -9.53 -2.64
C ARG A 185 -6.36 -8.55 -1.63
N ILE A 186 -5.48 -7.82 -0.94
CA ILE A 186 -5.84 -6.87 0.11
C ILE A 186 -6.11 -5.48 -0.46
N THR A 187 -5.26 -5.02 -1.37
CA THR A 187 -5.39 -3.71 -1.99
C THR A 187 -4.70 -3.65 -3.33
N SER A 188 -5.01 -2.62 -4.10
CA SER A 188 -4.33 -2.32 -5.37
C SER A 188 -4.14 -0.82 -5.52
N HIS A 189 -3.03 -0.40 -6.14
CA HIS A 189 -2.70 0.98 -6.42
C HIS A 189 -2.29 1.14 -7.89
N LYS A 190 -2.55 2.30 -8.45
CA LYS A 190 -1.94 2.69 -9.72
C LYS A 190 -0.42 2.83 -9.51
N ARG A 191 0.37 2.14 -10.31
CA ARG A 191 1.83 2.22 -10.23
C ARG A 191 2.30 3.56 -10.74
N LEU A 192 3.18 4.22 -9.99
CA LEU A 192 3.83 5.44 -10.44
C LEU A 192 5.01 5.08 -11.36
N GLY A 193 5.02 5.66 -12.56
CA GLY A 193 6.07 5.42 -13.56
C GLY A 193 7.39 6.14 -13.26
N LYS A 194 7.38 7.12 -12.34
CA LYS A 194 8.53 7.89 -11.91
C LYS A 194 8.61 7.90 -10.39
N PHE A 195 9.80 8.16 -9.86
CA PHE A 195 10.01 8.34 -8.43
C PHE A 195 9.17 9.50 -7.89
N SER A 196 8.53 9.26 -6.75
CA SER A 196 7.80 10.28 -5.97
C SER A 196 8.28 10.24 -4.53
N ILE A 197 8.58 11.42 -3.97
CA ILE A 197 8.90 11.56 -2.55
C ILE A 197 7.68 11.23 -1.70
N GLN A 198 6.48 11.61 -2.18
CA GLN A 198 5.24 11.35 -1.46
C GLN A 198 4.73 9.93 -1.75
N PRO A 199 4.40 9.15 -0.72
CA PRO A 199 3.81 7.84 -0.88
C PRO A 199 2.37 7.94 -1.42
N VAL A 200 1.94 6.91 -2.13
CA VAL A 200 0.54 6.75 -2.53
C VAL A 200 -0.23 6.16 -1.35
N VAL A 201 -1.04 7.01 -0.71
CA VAL A 201 -1.76 6.62 0.51
C VAL A 201 -3.27 6.61 0.27
N ARG A 202 -3.93 5.53 0.71
CA ARG A 202 -5.40 5.46 0.82
C ARG A 202 -5.81 5.74 2.26
N THR A 203 -6.78 6.61 2.45
CA THR A 203 -7.29 6.97 3.78
C THR A 203 -7.91 5.79 4.53
N GLU A 204 -8.44 4.81 3.78
CA GLU A 204 -9.01 3.57 4.33
C GLU A 204 -7.97 2.70 5.05
N HIS A 205 -6.71 2.78 4.62
CA HIS A 205 -5.59 2.04 5.20
C HIS A 205 -5.08 2.60 6.52
N MET A 206 -5.46 3.85 6.85
CA MET A 206 -4.99 4.53 8.04
C MET A 206 -5.75 4.11 9.29
N PRO A 207 -5.09 4.02 10.46
CA PRO A 207 -5.77 3.93 11.74
C PRO A 207 -6.77 5.06 11.93
N SER A 208 -7.87 4.82 12.66
CA SER A 208 -8.90 5.83 12.93
C SER A 208 -8.33 7.14 13.47
N LYS A 209 -7.36 7.04 14.40
CA LYS A 209 -6.65 8.20 14.95
C LYS A 209 -5.94 9.03 13.88
N HIS A 210 -5.27 8.41 12.92
CA HIS A 210 -4.59 9.13 11.83
C HIS A 210 -5.59 9.78 10.88
N ARG A 211 -6.72 9.12 10.59
CA ARG A 211 -7.79 9.70 9.77
C ARG A 211 -8.42 10.93 10.40
N GLU A 212 -8.52 10.97 11.72
CA GLU A 212 -8.99 12.15 12.44
C GLU A 212 -8.07 13.35 12.23
N TYR A 213 -6.74 13.14 12.19
CA TYR A 213 -5.78 14.22 11.94
C TYR A 213 -5.90 14.82 10.53
N LEU A 214 -6.30 14.04 9.51
CA LEU A 214 -6.53 14.55 8.16
C LEU A 214 -7.74 15.46 8.05
N LYS A 215 -8.67 15.40 9.01
CA LYS A 215 -9.85 16.28 9.08
C LYS A 215 -9.52 17.65 9.66
N TYR A 216 -8.34 17.79 10.29
CA TYR A 216 -7.96 19.05 10.89
C TYR A 216 -7.34 19.98 9.84
N ASN A 217 -7.83 21.23 9.84
CA ASN A 217 -7.29 22.31 9.04
C ASN A 217 -6.66 23.35 9.98
N ALA A 218 -5.51 23.90 9.59
CA ALA A 218 -4.84 24.97 10.34
C ALA A 218 -5.78 26.17 10.57
N ASP A 219 -6.59 26.52 9.55
CA ASP A 219 -7.52 27.63 9.64
C ASP A 219 -8.63 27.41 10.65
N GLU A 220 -9.14 26.16 10.79
CA GLU A 220 -10.13 25.82 11.81
C GLU A 220 -9.56 26.00 13.24
N PHE A 221 -8.29 25.63 13.46
CA PHE A 221 -7.64 25.83 14.75
C PHE A 221 -7.45 27.32 15.03
N ARG A 222 -7.11 28.12 14.05
CA ARG A 222 -6.96 29.58 14.18
C ARG A 222 -8.31 30.28 14.42
N MET A 223 -9.36 29.87 13.73
CA MET A 223 -10.72 30.40 13.98
C MET A 223 -11.18 30.06 15.39
N TRP A 224 -10.99 28.80 15.82
CA TRP A 224 -11.34 28.36 17.16
C TRP A 224 -10.53 29.08 18.26
N SER A 225 -9.23 29.32 18.06
CA SER A 225 -8.40 30.02 19.05
C SER A 225 -8.79 31.47 19.22
N LYS A 226 -9.12 32.17 18.14
CA LYS A 226 -9.62 33.57 18.18
C LYS A 226 -10.94 33.73 18.93
N ASP A 227 -11.83 32.70 18.86
CA ASP A 227 -13.08 32.68 19.64
C ASP A 227 -12.85 32.52 21.16
N ILE A 228 -11.66 32.10 21.58
CA ILE A 228 -11.28 31.95 23.00
C ILE A 228 -10.61 33.22 23.53
N GLY A 229 -9.55 33.66 22.85
CA GLY A 229 -8.81 34.86 23.22
C GLY A 229 -7.46 34.99 22.51
N SER A 230 -6.83 36.17 22.70
CA SER A 230 -5.58 36.52 22.03
C SER A 230 -4.39 35.63 22.42
N SER A 231 -4.28 35.29 23.69
CA SER A 231 -3.18 34.48 24.20
C SER A 231 -3.28 33.02 23.73
N THR A 232 -4.49 32.49 23.63
CA THR A 232 -4.72 31.16 23.05
C THR A 232 -4.42 31.18 21.54
N ASP A 233 -4.75 32.24 20.80
CA ASP A 233 -4.43 32.35 19.35
C ASP A 233 -2.92 32.42 19.15
N GLU A 234 -2.18 33.11 19.99
CA GLU A 234 -0.72 33.19 19.92
C GLU A 234 -0.07 31.80 20.14
N VAL A 235 -0.52 31.06 21.16
CA VAL A 235 -0.07 29.70 21.43
C VAL A 235 -0.38 28.76 20.27
N VAL A 236 -1.58 28.81 19.70
CA VAL A 236 -1.96 28.01 18.54
C VAL A 236 -1.13 28.37 17.31
N ARG A 237 -0.90 29.65 17.07
CA ARG A 237 -0.02 30.14 15.99
C ARG A 237 1.39 29.56 16.15
N TYR A 238 1.94 29.64 17.35
CA TYR A 238 3.26 29.04 17.61
C TYR A 238 3.28 27.54 17.29
N PHE A 239 2.30 26.74 17.73
CA PHE A 239 2.26 25.32 17.42
C PHE A 239 2.16 25.04 15.92
N LEU A 240 1.44 25.86 15.16
CA LEU A 240 1.29 25.66 13.71
C LEU A 240 2.51 26.13 12.91
N THR A 241 3.36 26.99 13.48
CA THR A 241 4.53 27.55 12.78
C THR A 241 5.88 27.05 13.29
N SER A 242 5.92 26.39 14.45
CA SER A 242 7.16 25.91 15.07
C SER A 242 7.79 24.69 14.38
N GLY A 243 7.02 23.98 13.55
CA GLY A 243 7.48 22.83 12.77
C GLY A 243 7.74 23.17 11.30
N SER A 244 8.31 22.23 10.56
CA SER A 244 8.51 22.35 9.10
C SER A 244 7.17 22.29 8.32
N ALA A 245 6.09 21.80 8.93
CA ALA A 245 4.74 21.77 8.37
C ALA A 245 3.69 21.94 9.47
N PRO A 246 2.55 22.63 9.20
CA PRO A 246 1.49 22.89 10.18
C PRO A 246 0.92 21.63 10.84
N GLU A 247 0.92 20.51 10.12
CA GLU A 247 0.41 19.21 10.59
C GLU A 247 1.14 18.69 11.84
N GLN A 248 2.40 19.06 12.02
CA GLN A 248 3.19 18.69 13.21
C GLN A 248 2.61 19.33 14.48
N GLY A 249 1.99 20.50 14.38
CA GLY A 249 1.33 21.23 15.45
C GLY A 249 -0.08 20.73 15.78
N TYR A 250 -0.74 19.97 14.91
CA TYR A 250 -2.14 19.58 15.11
C TYR A 250 -2.38 18.78 16.39
N LYS A 251 -1.44 17.91 16.76
CA LYS A 251 -1.54 17.16 18.02
C LYS A 251 -1.59 18.07 19.25
N ALA A 252 -0.78 19.11 19.25
CA ALA A 252 -0.76 20.10 20.32
C ALA A 252 -2.08 20.91 20.35
N CYS A 253 -2.58 21.33 19.19
CA CYS A 253 -3.86 22.05 19.08
C CYS A 253 -5.07 21.20 19.53
N VAL A 254 -5.10 19.89 19.18
CA VAL A 254 -6.13 18.94 19.65
C VAL A 254 -6.08 18.80 21.19
N SER A 255 -4.87 18.70 21.73
CA SER A 255 -4.70 18.63 23.20
C SER A 255 -5.20 19.92 23.87
N LEU A 256 -4.94 21.10 23.31
CA LEU A 256 -5.50 22.36 23.77
C LEU A 256 -7.03 22.39 23.71
N LYS A 257 -7.64 21.92 22.62
CA LYS A 257 -9.11 21.75 22.51
C LYS A 257 -9.66 20.86 23.62
N SER A 258 -8.97 19.78 23.96
CA SER A 258 -9.36 18.88 25.05
C SER A 258 -9.27 19.55 26.43
N LEU A 259 -8.22 20.34 26.66
CA LEU A 259 -8.08 21.15 27.88
C LEU A 259 -9.17 22.23 27.97
N CYS A 260 -9.52 22.87 26.85
CA CYS A 260 -10.61 23.83 26.77
C CYS A 260 -11.95 23.21 27.17
N LYS A 261 -12.27 22.01 26.66
CA LYS A 261 -13.49 21.27 27.06
C LYS A 261 -13.52 20.94 28.55
N ARG A 262 -12.36 20.61 29.15
CA ARG A 262 -12.25 20.19 30.56
C ARG A 262 -12.26 21.35 31.55
N TYR A 263 -11.63 22.48 31.22
CA TYR A 263 -11.39 23.59 32.13
C TYR A 263 -12.17 24.87 31.78
N GLY A 264 -12.75 24.93 30.60
CA GLY A 264 -13.49 26.08 30.08
C GLY A 264 -12.62 27.15 29.41
N LYS A 265 -13.24 27.97 28.55
CA LYS A 265 -12.56 28.97 27.70
C LYS A 265 -11.76 29.99 28.50
N LYS A 266 -12.40 30.62 29.53
CA LYS A 266 -11.77 31.69 30.34
C LYS A 266 -10.52 31.20 31.09
N ARG A 267 -10.54 29.98 31.59
CA ARG A 267 -9.39 29.42 32.33
C ARG A 267 -8.26 29.01 31.36
N LEU A 268 -8.60 28.54 30.21
CA LEU A 268 -7.58 28.23 29.18
C LEU A 268 -6.86 29.52 28.76
N GLU A 269 -7.60 30.59 28.50
CA GLU A 269 -7.02 31.89 28.08
C GLU A 269 -6.05 32.41 29.15
N ALA A 270 -6.48 32.47 30.40
CA ALA A 270 -5.62 32.87 31.53
C ALA A 270 -4.37 31.98 31.71
N ALA A 271 -4.49 30.67 31.44
CA ALA A 271 -3.35 29.76 31.47
C ALA A 271 -2.38 29.97 30.31
N CYS A 272 -2.88 30.27 29.12
CA CYS A 272 -2.07 30.62 27.95
C CYS A 272 -1.35 31.97 28.16
N GLU A 273 -2.03 32.98 28.71
CA GLU A 273 -1.45 34.26 29.09
C GLU A 273 -0.29 34.12 30.04
N ARG A 274 -0.52 33.38 31.17
CA ARG A 274 0.54 33.07 32.13
C ARG A 274 1.72 32.30 31.45
N MET A 275 1.42 31.33 30.59
CA MET A 275 2.47 30.60 29.89
C MET A 275 3.34 31.50 29.03
N LEU A 276 2.76 32.40 28.27
CA LEU A 276 3.46 33.35 27.39
C LEU A 276 4.29 34.37 28.19
N ALA A 277 3.84 34.74 29.40
CA ALA A 277 4.62 35.60 30.28
C ALA A 277 5.91 34.95 30.82
N PHE A 278 5.98 33.61 30.90
CA PHE A 278 7.16 32.89 31.37
C PHE A 278 8.07 32.36 30.26
N SER A 279 7.54 32.13 29.06
CA SER A 279 8.32 31.53 27.97
C SER A 279 7.77 31.87 26.61
N SER A 280 8.66 32.17 25.69
CA SER A 280 8.35 32.36 24.27
C SER A 280 8.08 31.02 23.53
N SER A 281 8.31 29.87 24.20
CA SER A 281 8.10 28.54 23.64
C SER A 281 7.01 27.80 24.41
N PRO A 282 5.72 28.03 24.11
CA PRO A 282 4.62 27.40 24.80
C PRO A 282 4.59 25.88 24.64
N SER A 283 4.20 25.18 25.70
CA SER A 283 4.08 23.73 25.76
C SER A 283 2.72 23.31 26.36
N VAL A 284 2.06 22.36 25.71
CA VAL A 284 0.79 21.80 26.22
C VAL A 284 0.94 21.23 27.64
N ARG A 285 2.09 20.64 27.96
CA ARG A 285 2.38 20.09 29.29
C ARG A 285 2.36 21.18 30.36
N THR A 286 3.04 22.30 30.10
CA THR A 286 3.10 23.44 31.04
C THR A 286 1.73 24.08 31.22
N ILE A 287 0.98 24.30 30.13
CA ILE A 287 -0.40 24.83 30.18
C ILE A 287 -1.30 23.88 31.00
N SER A 288 -1.18 22.57 30.83
CA SER A 288 -1.92 21.59 31.64
C SER A 288 -1.58 21.66 33.12
N THR A 289 -0.31 21.88 33.46
CA THR A 289 0.14 22.03 34.86
C THR A 289 -0.42 23.31 35.47
N ILE A 290 -0.36 24.45 34.75
CA ILE A 290 -0.95 25.71 35.23
C ILE A 290 -2.45 25.56 35.51
N LEU A 291 -3.18 24.89 34.59
CA LEU A 291 -4.61 24.63 34.76
C LEU A 291 -4.96 23.74 35.98
N LYS A 292 -4.09 22.75 36.28
CA LYS A 292 -4.25 21.89 37.47
C LYS A 292 -4.02 22.67 38.78
N ASN A 293 -2.93 23.39 38.87
CA ASN A 293 -2.54 24.13 40.07
C ASN A 293 -3.55 25.25 40.41
N SER A 294 -4.07 25.96 39.41
CA SER A 294 -5.12 26.98 39.61
C SER A 294 -6.47 26.40 40.10
N LYS A 295 -6.65 25.09 40.04
CA LYS A 295 -7.81 24.39 40.64
C LYS A 295 -7.58 24.06 42.13
N GLU A 296 -6.33 23.76 42.48
CA GLU A 296 -5.93 23.51 43.90
C GLU A 296 -5.92 24.80 44.72
N GLU A 297 -5.42 25.93 44.15
CA GLU A 297 -5.50 27.24 44.80
C GLU A 297 -6.94 27.67 45.13
N LYS A 298 -7.93 27.40 44.26
CA LYS A 298 -9.34 27.64 44.57
C LYS A 298 -9.91 26.71 45.65
N ARG A 299 -9.53 25.44 45.68
CA ARG A 299 -9.96 24.51 46.73
C ARG A 299 -9.41 24.92 48.09
N VAL A 300 -8.12 25.27 48.14
CA VAL A 300 -7.50 25.77 49.38
C VAL A 300 -8.14 27.08 49.84
N ALA A 301 -8.47 28.00 48.93
CA ALA A 301 -9.16 29.24 49.26
C ALA A 301 -10.61 29.00 49.78
N GLU A 302 -11.34 28.05 49.19
CA GLU A 302 -12.68 27.67 49.67
C GLU A 302 -12.65 26.91 51.00
N GLU A 303 -11.62 26.09 51.26
CA GLU A 303 -11.42 25.41 52.55
C GLU A 303 -11.00 26.38 53.66
N THR A 304 -10.20 27.40 53.36
CA THR A 304 -9.83 28.45 54.36
C THR A 304 -10.98 29.39 54.67
N ASP A 305 -11.90 29.66 53.74
CA ASP A 305 -13.08 30.51 54.00
C ASP A 305 -14.15 29.77 54.80
N ASN A 306 -14.24 28.43 54.70
CA ASN A 306 -15.13 27.62 55.53
C ASN A 306 -14.61 27.32 56.95
N SER A 307 -13.28 27.39 57.18
CA SER A 307 -12.71 27.13 58.49
C SER A 307 -12.99 28.24 59.51
N ASN A 308 -13.31 29.46 59.06
CA ASN A 308 -13.60 30.60 59.91
C ASN A 308 -15.10 30.74 60.35
N LYS A 309 -16.02 29.94 59.81
CA LYS A 309 -17.45 30.07 60.15
C LYS A 309 -17.89 29.35 61.40
N TYR A 310 -17.08 28.46 61.98
CA TYR A 310 -17.42 27.67 63.19
C TYR A 310 -16.30 27.61 64.27
N GLY A 311 -15.26 28.41 64.05
CA GLY A 311 -14.17 28.51 65.05
C GLY A 311 -14.53 29.40 66.19
N ILE A 312 -15.03 28.86 67.35
CA ILE A 312 -15.11 29.60 68.56
C ILE A 312 -13.69 29.70 69.16
N THR A 313 -13.02 30.82 68.86
CA THR A 313 -11.76 31.17 69.49
C THR A 313 -12.03 31.55 70.94
N ARG A 314 -11.72 30.68 71.89
CA ARG A 314 -11.68 30.99 73.32
C ARG A 314 -10.52 31.95 73.51
N GLY A 315 -10.84 33.21 73.74
CA GLY A 315 -9.87 34.28 73.94
C GLY A 315 -8.99 34.05 75.18
N ALA A 316 -7.87 34.78 75.31
CA ALA A 316 -6.86 34.69 76.36
C ALA A 316 -7.41 34.80 77.79
N ALA A 317 -8.63 35.34 77.93
CA ALA A 317 -9.34 35.42 79.21
C ALA A 317 -9.83 34.03 79.74
N TYR A 318 -9.95 32.99 78.91
CA TYR A 318 -10.38 31.64 79.32
C TYR A 318 -9.26 30.90 80.06
N TRP A 319 -8.02 31.19 79.87
CA TRP A 319 -6.85 30.55 80.54
C TRP A 319 -6.39 31.26 81.77
N LYS A 320 -6.97 32.44 82.17
CA LYS A 320 -6.68 33.16 83.42
C LYS A 320 -7.51 32.78 84.59
N LYS A 321 -8.47 31.84 84.51
CA LYS A 321 -9.34 31.40 85.54
C LYS A 321 -9.01 29.98 86.09
N GLY A 322 -7.78 29.71 86.36
CA GLY A 322 -7.37 28.40 86.90
C GLY A 322 -6.03 28.45 87.63
N GLY A 323 -5.85 29.46 88.47
CA GLY A 323 -4.62 29.58 89.23
C GLY A 323 -4.81 30.42 90.47
N ASP A 324 -5.72 29.95 91.31
CA ASP A 324 -5.75 30.34 92.80
C ASP A 324 -6.46 29.25 93.53
N GLY A 325 -5.79 28.53 94.39
CA GLY A 325 -6.36 27.63 95.38
C GLY A 325 -5.45 26.50 95.80
N ASN A 326 -4.63 26.85 96.80
CA ASN A 326 -4.26 26.10 97.99
C ASN A 326 -3.21 24.99 97.99
N ASP A 327 -2.25 25.34 98.82
CA ASP A 327 -1.41 24.53 99.71
C ASP A 327 -0.51 23.49 99.11
#